data_49c0d5bb1699d6a31e7d3804597ea8ce
#
_entry.id   49c0d5bb1699d6a31e7d3804597ea8ce
#
_cell.length_a   1.000
_cell.length_b   1.000
_cell.length_c   1.000
_cell.angle_alpha   90.00
_cell.angle_beta   90.00
_cell.angle_gamma   90.00
#
_symmetry.space_group_name_H-M   'P 1'
#
loop_
_entity.id
_entity.type
_entity.pdbx_description
1 polymer ?
#
loop_
_entity_poly.entity_id
_entity_poly.type
_entity_poly.pdbx_seq_one_letter_code
_entity_poly.pdbx_strand_id
1 'polypeptide(L)'
;MANQIRRTTTEPRLRAALTELLAERGLETISVSDITRRAGVNRGTFYAHYTDKHDLVQQLINGVLEDLTNIVLGEEGVAADAEGEDREEPADEPGAVEPIPFERVQAALVYARDHYALLAALTDNGTDQRIYEQMKALIGELVERSARQHGITVDYGDVPEDYAREMMLSGVASVIWLWLRRGCPESPRGIATIIWKAKSRSLEECAQRHVSN
;
A
#
# COMPACT_ATOMS: atom_id res chain seq x y z
N MET A 1 -11.16 25.42 25.70
CA MET A 1 -12.04 24.66 24.78
C MET A 1 -12.04 25.15 23.34
N ALA A 2 -12.05 26.46 23.03
CA ALA A 2 -12.07 26.96 21.63
C ALA A 2 -10.80 26.64 20.81
N ASN A 3 -9.64 26.44 21.44
CA ASN A 3 -8.38 26.15 20.75
C ASN A 3 -8.24 24.67 20.31
N GLN A 4 -8.92 23.77 21.01
CA GLN A 4 -8.91 22.34 20.71
C GLN A 4 -9.84 21.99 19.55
N ILE A 5 -10.98 22.69 19.43
CA ILE A 5 -11.94 22.53 18.32
C ILE A 5 -11.35 23.07 17.00
N ARG A 6 -10.52 24.13 17.05
CA ARG A 6 -9.81 24.66 15.86
C ARG A 6 -8.73 23.71 15.34
N ARG A 7 -8.07 22.96 16.22
CA ARG A 7 -7.08 21.93 15.84
C ARG A 7 -7.71 20.76 15.09
N THR A 8 -8.88 20.27 15.56
CA THR A 8 -9.57 19.10 14.99
C THR A 8 -10.10 19.31 13.58
N THR A 9 -10.31 20.55 13.13
CA THR A 9 -10.84 20.84 11.78
C THR A 9 -9.79 21.32 10.78
N THR A 10 -8.65 21.83 11.23
CA THR A 10 -7.61 22.41 10.37
C THR A 10 -6.74 21.34 9.71
N GLU A 11 -6.30 20.37 10.48
CA GLU A 11 -5.42 19.31 10.01
C GLU A 11 -6.07 18.47 8.88
N PRO A 12 -7.29 17.96 9.01
CA PRO A 12 -7.98 17.27 7.90
C PRO A 12 -8.12 18.12 6.64
N ARG A 13 -8.34 19.45 6.80
CA ARG A 13 -8.45 20.37 5.66
C ARG A 13 -7.11 20.54 4.93
N LEU A 14 -6.00 20.63 5.66
CA LEU A 14 -4.66 20.73 5.08
C LEU A 14 -4.27 19.42 4.36
N ARG A 15 -4.61 18.28 4.96
CA ARG A 15 -4.39 16.94 4.36
C ARG A 15 -5.20 16.78 3.08
N ALA A 16 -6.50 17.07 3.09
CA ALA A 16 -7.36 17.01 1.91
C ALA A 16 -6.85 17.95 0.80
N ALA A 17 -6.51 19.19 1.13
CA ALA A 17 -5.99 20.17 0.19
C ALA A 17 -4.68 19.72 -0.49
N LEU A 18 -3.77 19.08 0.24
CA LEU A 18 -2.54 18.54 -0.35
C LEU A 18 -2.84 17.35 -1.25
N THR A 19 -3.70 16.42 -0.82
CA THR A 19 -4.09 15.25 -1.63
C THR A 19 -4.73 15.68 -2.96
N GLU A 20 -5.63 16.66 -2.94
CA GLU A 20 -6.23 17.24 -4.16
C GLU A 20 -5.17 17.86 -5.08
N LEU A 21 -4.24 18.64 -4.52
CA LEU A 21 -3.18 19.27 -5.30
C LEU A 21 -2.21 18.26 -5.91
N LEU A 22 -1.92 17.16 -5.20
CA LEU A 22 -1.08 16.07 -5.72
C LEU A 22 -1.76 15.32 -6.88
N ALA A 23 -3.07 15.24 -6.89
CA ALA A 23 -3.81 14.68 -8.03
C ALA A 23 -3.77 15.58 -9.29
N GLU A 24 -3.54 16.89 -9.11
CA GLU A 24 -3.47 17.88 -10.20
C GLU A 24 -2.04 18.05 -10.75
N ARG A 25 -1.03 17.94 -9.88
CA ARG A 25 0.38 18.26 -10.22
C ARG A 25 1.38 17.68 -9.22
N GLY A 26 2.62 17.51 -9.65
CA GLY A 26 3.71 16.96 -8.82
C GLY A 26 4.03 17.85 -7.60
N LEU A 27 4.50 17.20 -6.52
CA LEU A 27 4.81 17.82 -5.22
C LEU A 27 5.76 19.01 -5.35
N GLU A 28 6.75 18.95 -6.25
CA GLU A 28 7.76 20.01 -6.43
C GLU A 28 7.13 21.35 -6.82
N THR A 29 6.04 21.34 -7.57
CA THR A 29 5.33 22.54 -8.02
C THR A 29 4.35 23.12 -7.00
N ILE A 30 4.07 22.37 -5.91
CA ILE A 30 3.13 22.75 -4.87
C ILE A 30 3.87 23.56 -3.79
N SER A 31 3.36 24.77 -3.48
CA SER A 31 3.85 25.60 -2.40
C SER A 31 2.95 25.52 -1.15
N VAL A 32 3.48 25.87 0.02
CA VAL A 32 2.68 26.03 1.25
C VAL A 32 1.54 27.04 1.04
N SER A 33 1.76 28.07 0.19
CA SER A 33 0.70 29.06 -0.14
C SER A 33 -0.44 28.42 -0.94
N ASP A 34 -0.15 27.47 -1.81
CA ASP A 34 -1.19 26.75 -2.56
C ASP A 34 -2.02 25.86 -1.63
N ILE A 35 -1.33 25.12 -0.74
CA ILE A 35 -1.98 24.26 0.25
C ILE A 35 -2.90 25.08 1.16
N THR A 36 -2.40 26.18 1.74
CA THR A 36 -3.18 27.00 2.66
C THR A 36 -4.34 27.70 1.99
N ARG A 37 -4.17 28.16 0.73
CA ARG A 37 -5.24 28.74 -0.08
C ARG A 37 -6.34 27.70 -0.38
N ARG A 38 -5.98 26.48 -0.79
CA ARG A 38 -6.90 25.38 -1.06
C ARG A 38 -7.64 24.95 0.21
N ALA A 39 -6.93 24.83 1.33
CA ALA A 39 -7.49 24.48 2.63
C ALA A 39 -8.33 25.62 3.27
N GLY A 40 -8.26 26.86 2.76
CA GLY A 40 -8.92 28.03 3.35
C GLY A 40 -8.42 28.36 4.75
N VAL A 41 -7.10 28.24 4.98
CA VAL A 41 -6.42 28.58 6.24
C VAL A 41 -5.29 29.58 5.97
N ASN A 42 -4.79 30.27 7.00
CA ASN A 42 -3.63 31.13 6.85
C ASN A 42 -2.30 30.38 7.01
N ARG A 43 -1.20 30.95 6.53
CA ARG A 43 0.14 30.32 6.62
C ARG A 43 0.61 30.10 8.07
N GLY A 44 0.26 30.99 8.99
CA GLY A 44 0.59 30.83 10.41
C GLY A 44 -0.09 29.59 11.00
N THR A 45 -1.31 29.29 10.57
CA THR A 45 -2.01 28.07 10.97
C THR A 45 -1.31 26.82 10.42
N PHE A 46 -0.81 26.86 9.17
CA PHE A 46 -0.02 25.76 8.61
C PHE A 46 1.22 25.49 9.47
N TYR A 47 2.03 26.52 9.73
CA TYR A 47 3.27 26.38 10.51
C TYR A 47 3.06 26.07 12.00
N ALA A 48 1.84 26.16 12.50
CA ALA A 48 1.48 25.65 13.83
C ALA A 48 1.33 24.12 13.87
N HIS A 49 1.19 23.45 12.71
CA HIS A 49 1.01 22.01 12.59
C HIS A 49 2.18 21.30 11.89
N TYR A 50 2.80 21.94 10.91
CA TYR A 50 3.82 21.35 10.01
C TYR A 50 4.98 22.32 9.83
N THR A 51 6.21 21.80 9.80
CA THR A 51 7.42 22.58 9.55
C THR A 51 7.51 23.05 8.10
N ASP A 52 7.12 22.20 7.16
CA ASP A 52 7.06 22.49 5.73
C ASP A 52 6.10 21.52 5.00
N LYS A 53 6.06 21.59 3.66
CA LYS A 53 5.20 20.72 2.85
C LYS A 53 5.62 19.23 2.91
N HIS A 54 6.90 18.95 3.10
CA HIS A 54 7.42 17.59 3.16
C HIS A 54 7.05 16.91 4.49
N ASP A 55 7.03 17.67 5.59
CA ASP A 55 6.52 17.20 6.88
C ASP A 55 5.03 16.79 6.78
N LEU A 56 4.21 17.63 6.13
CA LEU A 56 2.81 17.27 5.88
C LEU A 56 2.68 16.00 5.02
N VAL A 57 3.48 15.89 3.94
CA VAL A 57 3.51 14.67 3.11
C VAL A 57 3.90 13.46 3.93
N GLN A 58 4.95 13.56 4.75
CA GLN A 58 5.42 12.43 5.57
C GLN A 58 4.36 11.96 6.57
N GLN A 59 3.63 12.89 7.19
CA GLN A 59 2.54 12.52 8.09
C GLN A 59 1.35 11.89 7.36
N LEU A 60 1.05 12.33 6.12
CA LEU A 60 0.04 11.67 5.28
C LEU A 60 0.45 10.24 4.94
N ILE A 61 1.71 10.04 4.56
CA ILE A 61 2.25 8.72 4.23
C ILE A 61 2.19 7.80 5.44
N ASN A 62 2.61 8.27 6.60
CA ASN A 62 2.54 7.48 7.83
C ASN A 62 1.10 7.02 8.12
N GLY A 63 0.11 7.91 7.91
CA GLY A 63 -1.30 7.55 8.03
C GLY A 63 -1.72 6.46 7.04
N VAL A 64 -1.32 6.58 5.76
CA VAL A 64 -1.61 5.55 4.74
C VAL A 64 -0.96 4.21 5.10
N LEU A 65 0.28 4.21 5.60
CA LEU A 65 0.95 2.97 6.01
C LEU A 65 0.29 2.33 7.24
N GLU A 66 -0.19 3.15 8.19
CA GLU A 66 -0.95 2.68 9.34
C GLU A 66 -2.28 2.04 8.92
N ASP A 67 -3.03 2.70 8.04
CA ASP A 67 -4.28 2.16 7.50
C ASP A 67 -4.05 0.86 6.71
N LEU A 68 -3.01 0.80 5.86
CA LEU A 68 -2.63 -0.44 5.16
C LEU A 68 -2.30 -1.57 6.14
N THR A 69 -1.60 -1.25 7.23
CA THR A 69 -1.27 -2.20 8.28
C THR A 69 -2.55 -2.75 8.92
N ASN A 70 -3.48 -1.87 9.29
CA ASN A 70 -4.75 -2.25 9.91
C ASN A 70 -5.61 -3.10 8.97
N ILE A 71 -5.67 -2.77 7.68
CA ILE A 71 -6.37 -3.56 6.65
C ILE A 71 -5.80 -4.97 6.58
N VAL A 72 -4.48 -5.10 6.44
CA VAL A 72 -3.80 -6.39 6.26
C VAL A 72 -3.92 -7.25 7.53
N LEU A 73 -3.76 -6.67 8.71
CA LEU A 73 -3.83 -7.39 9.98
C LEU A 73 -5.26 -7.61 10.49
N GLY A 74 -6.25 -6.89 9.93
CA GLY A 74 -7.66 -6.98 10.32
C GLY A 74 -7.94 -6.39 11.69
N GLU A 75 -7.17 -5.38 12.09
CA GLU A 75 -7.46 -4.60 13.29
C GLU A 75 -8.70 -3.73 13.01
N GLU A 76 -9.67 -3.74 13.94
CA GLU A 76 -11.01 -3.16 13.75
C GLU A 76 -10.97 -1.67 13.39
N GLY A 77 -11.72 -1.28 12.35
CA GLY A 77 -12.01 0.11 12.01
C GLY A 77 -11.95 0.48 10.53
N VAL A 78 -11.32 -0.31 9.68
CA VAL A 78 -11.33 -0.11 8.23
C VAL A 78 -12.22 -1.18 7.61
N ALA A 79 -13.52 -0.87 7.45
CA ALA A 79 -14.43 -1.69 6.68
C ALA A 79 -13.85 -1.82 5.26
N ALA A 80 -13.46 -3.02 4.87
CA ALA A 80 -13.24 -3.34 3.48
C ALA A 80 -14.63 -3.37 2.80
N ASP A 81 -15.13 -2.20 2.38
CA ASP A 81 -16.26 -2.09 1.46
C ASP A 81 -15.81 -2.60 0.08
N ALA A 82 -15.39 -3.85 0.03
CA ALA A 82 -15.21 -4.60 -1.19
C ALA A 82 -16.57 -5.21 -1.59
N GLU A 83 -17.57 -4.35 -1.80
CA GLU A 83 -18.76 -4.73 -2.56
C GLU A 83 -18.36 -4.82 -4.03
N GLY A 84 -18.08 -6.01 -4.50
CA GLY A 84 -17.78 -6.32 -5.89
C GLY A 84 -18.19 -7.75 -6.19
N GLU A 85 -19.16 -7.88 -7.09
CA GLU A 85 -19.69 -9.11 -7.69
C GLU A 85 -18.56 -10.03 -8.16
N ASP A 86 -18.78 -11.34 -8.00
CA ASP A 86 -17.93 -12.49 -8.31
C ASP A 86 -16.96 -12.94 -7.19
N ARG A 87 -17.54 -13.69 -6.23
CA ARG A 87 -16.84 -14.40 -5.16
C ARG A 87 -16.25 -15.77 -5.61
N GLU A 88 -15.65 -15.85 -6.77
CA GLU A 88 -14.79 -17.01 -7.06
C GLU A 88 -13.40 -16.71 -6.48
N GLU A 89 -13.17 -17.20 -5.25
CA GLU A 89 -11.82 -17.29 -4.70
C GLU A 89 -10.96 -18.14 -5.64
N PRO A 90 -9.69 -17.72 -5.90
CA PRO A 90 -8.79 -18.65 -6.57
C PRO A 90 -8.72 -19.89 -5.69
N ALA A 91 -9.05 -21.07 -6.28
CA ALA A 91 -9.10 -22.33 -5.56
C ALA A 91 -7.78 -22.53 -4.80
N ASP A 92 -7.84 -22.48 -3.49
CA ASP A 92 -6.73 -22.81 -2.62
C ASP A 92 -6.43 -24.31 -2.78
N GLU A 93 -5.15 -24.66 -2.81
CA GLU A 93 -4.76 -26.03 -2.59
C GLU A 93 -5.25 -26.44 -1.19
N PRO A 94 -5.96 -27.59 -1.05
CA PRO A 94 -6.53 -27.98 0.24
C PRO A 94 -5.41 -28.17 1.27
N GLY A 95 -5.31 -27.23 2.22
CA GLY A 95 -4.38 -27.31 3.35
C GLY A 95 -3.32 -26.23 3.45
N ALA A 96 -3.18 -25.33 2.47
CA ALA A 96 -2.28 -24.19 2.58
C ALA A 96 -2.93 -23.08 3.42
N VAL A 97 -2.46 -22.88 4.64
CA VAL A 97 -2.89 -21.76 5.49
C VAL A 97 -2.03 -20.55 5.13
N GLU A 98 -2.64 -19.57 4.46
CA GLU A 98 -1.95 -18.35 4.04
C GLU A 98 -1.82 -17.35 5.20
N PRO A 99 -0.62 -16.75 5.41
CA PRO A 99 -0.43 -15.74 6.44
C PRO A 99 -1.36 -14.55 6.29
N ILE A 100 -1.61 -14.08 5.06
CA ILE A 100 -2.50 -12.96 4.76
C ILE A 100 -3.58 -13.47 3.79
N PRO A 101 -4.88 -13.44 4.17
CA PRO A 101 -5.99 -13.82 3.30
C PRO A 101 -6.07 -13.01 2.02
N PHE A 102 -6.54 -13.61 0.93
CA PHE A 102 -6.67 -12.98 -0.38
C PHE A 102 -7.46 -11.66 -0.33
N GLU A 103 -8.59 -11.65 0.39
CA GLU A 103 -9.45 -10.47 0.51
C GLU A 103 -8.73 -9.29 1.17
N ARG A 104 -7.86 -9.54 2.13
CA ARG A 104 -7.07 -8.50 2.78
C ARG A 104 -5.98 -7.94 1.87
N VAL A 105 -5.35 -8.79 1.06
CA VAL A 105 -4.42 -8.34 0.01
C VAL A 105 -5.17 -7.48 -1.00
N GLN A 106 -6.33 -7.93 -1.46
CA GLN A 106 -7.18 -7.16 -2.38
C GLN A 106 -7.59 -5.82 -1.79
N ALA A 107 -8.07 -5.79 -0.54
CA ALA A 107 -8.48 -4.57 0.16
C ALA A 107 -7.31 -3.58 0.30
N ALA A 108 -6.12 -4.05 0.66
CA ALA A 108 -4.92 -3.22 0.73
C ALA A 108 -4.55 -2.61 -0.64
N LEU A 109 -4.70 -3.38 -1.72
CA LEU A 109 -4.45 -2.88 -3.09
C LEU A 109 -5.52 -1.87 -3.54
N VAL A 110 -6.80 -2.05 -3.17
CA VAL A 110 -7.86 -1.04 -3.39
C VAL A 110 -7.48 0.25 -2.68
N TYR A 111 -7.14 0.17 -1.41
CA TYR A 111 -6.73 1.32 -0.61
C TYR A 111 -5.48 2.03 -1.19
N ALA A 112 -4.46 1.27 -1.60
CA ALA A 112 -3.26 1.82 -2.23
C ALA A 112 -3.58 2.55 -3.55
N ARG A 113 -4.47 2.00 -4.38
CA ARG A 113 -4.92 2.66 -5.62
C ARG A 113 -5.67 3.97 -5.33
N ASP A 114 -6.54 3.98 -4.34
CA ASP A 114 -7.33 5.16 -3.98
C ASP A 114 -6.45 6.28 -3.40
N HIS A 115 -5.27 5.94 -2.86
CA HIS A 115 -4.25 6.87 -2.38
C HIS A 115 -3.07 7.03 -3.34
N TYR A 116 -3.23 6.60 -4.61
CA TYR A 116 -2.17 6.58 -5.61
C TYR A 116 -1.43 7.92 -5.77
N ALA A 117 -2.16 9.05 -5.82
CA ALA A 117 -1.56 10.37 -6.03
C ALA A 117 -0.53 10.73 -4.93
N LEU A 118 -0.82 10.35 -3.68
CA LEU A 118 0.10 10.53 -2.56
C LEU A 118 1.30 9.58 -2.66
N LEU A 119 1.06 8.31 -2.96
CA LEU A 119 2.13 7.30 -3.10
C LEU A 119 3.04 7.63 -4.29
N ALA A 120 2.48 8.10 -5.41
CA ALA A 120 3.23 8.54 -6.59
C ALA A 120 4.13 9.75 -6.29
N ALA A 121 3.69 10.68 -5.42
CA ALA A 121 4.50 11.83 -5.01
C ALA A 121 5.81 11.44 -4.30
N LEU A 122 5.91 10.22 -3.79
CA LEU A 122 7.14 9.67 -3.22
C LEU A 122 8.14 9.22 -4.29
N THR A 123 7.66 8.79 -5.45
CA THR A 123 8.50 8.17 -6.49
C THR A 123 9.15 9.20 -7.42
N ASP A 124 8.67 10.44 -7.44
CA ASP A 124 9.11 11.48 -8.39
C ASP A 124 10.55 12.02 -8.15
N ASN A 125 11.20 11.70 -7.02
CA ASN A 125 12.46 12.32 -6.61
C ASN A 125 13.73 11.48 -6.79
N GLY A 126 13.75 10.46 -7.66
CA GLY A 126 14.94 9.63 -7.91
C GLY A 126 15.35 8.74 -6.73
N THR A 127 14.48 8.56 -5.75
CA THR A 127 14.65 7.70 -4.57
C THR A 127 13.97 6.34 -4.72
N ASP A 128 13.68 5.92 -5.95
CA ASP A 128 12.95 4.71 -6.31
C ASP A 128 13.42 3.46 -5.54
N GLN A 129 14.73 3.24 -5.47
CA GLN A 129 15.29 2.06 -4.81
C GLN A 129 15.02 2.07 -3.30
N ARG A 130 15.18 3.22 -2.64
CA ARG A 130 14.95 3.34 -1.19
C ARG A 130 13.48 3.09 -0.83
N ILE A 131 12.56 3.61 -1.62
CA ILE A 131 11.12 3.45 -1.41
C ILE A 131 10.72 2.00 -1.67
N TYR A 132 11.27 1.38 -2.72
CA TYR A 132 11.08 -0.04 -3.00
C TYR A 132 11.53 -0.92 -1.82
N GLU A 133 12.72 -0.67 -1.26
CA GLU A 133 13.23 -1.43 -0.11
C GLU A 133 12.37 -1.21 1.15
N GLN A 134 11.89 0.01 1.38
CA GLN A 134 10.98 0.29 2.49
C GLN A 134 9.63 -0.43 2.32
N MET A 135 9.08 -0.45 1.10
CA MET A 135 7.85 -1.19 0.79
C MET A 135 8.05 -2.70 0.98
N LYS A 136 9.16 -3.25 0.49
CA LYS A 136 9.51 -4.68 0.68
C LYS A 136 9.64 -5.02 2.17
N ALA A 137 10.30 -4.19 2.95
CA ALA A 137 10.44 -4.37 4.39
C ALA A 137 9.09 -4.35 5.11
N LEU A 138 8.20 -3.41 4.75
CA LEU A 138 6.85 -3.35 5.30
C LEU A 138 6.05 -4.61 4.98
N ILE A 139 6.08 -5.07 3.72
CA ILE A 139 5.40 -6.32 3.33
C ILE A 139 5.90 -7.49 4.18
N GLY A 140 7.23 -7.59 4.38
CA GLY A 140 7.83 -8.63 5.23
C GLY A 140 7.34 -8.57 6.67
N GLU A 141 7.31 -7.37 7.26
CA GLU A 141 6.79 -7.16 8.62
C GLU A 141 5.31 -7.57 8.74
N LEU A 142 4.47 -7.21 7.76
CA LEU A 142 3.06 -7.55 7.74
C LEU A 142 2.84 -9.06 7.65
N VAL A 143 3.59 -9.76 6.79
CA VAL A 143 3.54 -11.23 6.67
C VAL A 143 3.92 -11.88 7.99
N GLU A 144 5.00 -11.45 8.64
CA GLU A 144 5.44 -12.01 9.93
C GLU A 144 4.45 -11.73 11.07
N ARG A 145 3.92 -10.51 11.14
CA ARG A 145 2.92 -10.16 12.16
C ARG A 145 1.66 -10.99 11.99
N SER A 146 1.16 -11.10 10.76
CA SER A 146 -0.04 -11.88 10.47
C SER A 146 0.19 -13.38 10.73
N ALA A 147 1.34 -13.95 10.34
CA ALA A 147 1.69 -15.33 10.64
C ALA A 147 1.72 -15.59 12.16
N ARG A 148 2.34 -14.70 12.94
CA ARG A 148 2.35 -14.80 14.42
C ARG A 148 0.96 -14.70 15.03
N GLN A 149 0.09 -13.80 14.53
CA GLN A 149 -1.29 -13.65 15.04
C GLN A 149 -2.12 -14.92 14.83
N HIS A 150 -1.91 -15.63 13.71
CA HIS A 150 -2.67 -16.83 13.37
C HIS A 150 -1.97 -18.12 13.78
N GLY A 151 -0.80 -18.06 14.43
CA GLY A 151 -0.01 -19.25 14.82
C GLY A 151 0.50 -20.04 13.62
N ILE A 152 0.70 -19.40 12.46
CA ILE A 152 1.17 -20.02 11.23
C ILE A 152 2.70 -20.04 11.23
N THR A 153 3.28 -21.21 10.96
CA THR A 153 4.70 -21.35 10.63
C THR A 153 4.81 -21.55 9.12
N VAL A 154 5.54 -20.66 8.45
CA VAL A 154 5.78 -20.80 7.01
C VAL A 154 6.86 -21.85 6.82
N ASP A 155 6.54 -22.92 6.10
CA ASP A 155 7.49 -23.97 5.72
C ASP A 155 8.03 -23.67 4.32
N TYR A 156 9.34 -23.54 4.22
CA TYR A 156 10.02 -23.27 2.94
C TYR A 156 10.65 -24.52 2.32
N GLY A 157 10.34 -25.71 2.83
CA GLY A 157 10.88 -26.98 2.37
C GLY A 157 12.42 -27.03 2.49
N ASP A 158 13.08 -27.49 1.44
CA ASP A 158 14.56 -27.64 1.41
C ASP A 158 15.30 -26.33 1.10
N VAL A 159 14.60 -25.21 0.89
CA VAL A 159 15.23 -23.90 0.61
C VAL A 159 15.57 -23.23 1.93
N PRO A 160 16.82 -22.74 2.12
CA PRO A 160 17.14 -21.98 3.32
C PRO A 160 16.23 -20.75 3.47
N GLU A 161 15.71 -20.54 4.68
CA GLU A 161 14.66 -19.55 4.99
C GLU A 161 14.96 -18.15 4.45
N ASP A 162 16.21 -17.66 4.61
CA ASP A 162 16.60 -16.33 4.16
C ASP A 162 16.42 -16.14 2.65
N TYR A 163 16.75 -17.16 1.85
CA TYR A 163 16.60 -17.11 0.39
C TYR A 163 15.14 -17.22 -0.03
N ALA A 164 14.41 -18.16 0.55
CA ALA A 164 13.00 -18.34 0.24
C ALA A 164 12.19 -17.09 0.58
N ARG A 165 12.44 -16.51 1.75
CA ARG A 165 11.84 -15.25 2.19
C ARG A 165 12.17 -14.10 1.24
N GLU A 166 13.45 -13.92 0.87
CA GLU A 166 13.86 -12.86 -0.06
C GLU A 166 13.19 -13.02 -1.43
N MET A 167 13.13 -14.24 -1.98
CA MET A 167 12.45 -14.53 -3.25
C MET A 167 10.97 -14.16 -3.19
N MET A 168 10.27 -14.57 -2.12
CA MET A 168 8.84 -14.32 -1.94
C MET A 168 8.57 -12.82 -1.82
N LEU A 169 9.28 -12.12 -0.93
CA LEU A 169 9.06 -10.71 -0.66
C LEU A 169 9.42 -9.84 -1.88
N SER A 170 10.53 -10.13 -2.54
CA SER A 170 10.94 -9.42 -3.75
C SER A 170 9.95 -9.63 -4.90
N GLY A 171 9.41 -10.83 -5.06
CA GLY A 171 8.38 -11.11 -6.07
C GLY A 171 7.12 -10.29 -5.85
N VAL A 172 6.57 -10.32 -4.63
CA VAL A 172 5.38 -9.53 -4.27
C VAL A 172 5.63 -8.04 -4.42
N ALA A 173 6.74 -7.54 -3.83
CA ALA A 173 7.09 -6.13 -3.88
C ALA A 173 7.28 -5.64 -5.32
N SER A 174 7.92 -6.44 -6.19
CA SER A 174 8.14 -6.09 -7.59
C SER A 174 6.85 -5.98 -8.40
N VAL A 175 5.88 -6.85 -8.15
CA VAL A 175 4.55 -6.78 -8.81
C VAL A 175 3.82 -5.53 -8.39
N ILE A 176 3.74 -5.24 -7.08
CA ILE A 176 3.07 -4.05 -6.54
C ILE A 176 3.77 -2.78 -7.04
N TRP A 177 5.10 -2.75 -7.00
CA TRP A 177 5.90 -1.61 -7.46
C TRP A 177 5.70 -1.31 -8.94
N LEU A 178 5.72 -2.34 -9.78
CA LEU A 178 5.46 -2.19 -11.21
C LEU A 178 4.06 -1.63 -11.47
N TRP A 179 3.06 -2.14 -10.76
CA TRP A 179 1.67 -1.70 -10.89
C TRP A 179 1.50 -0.22 -10.49
N LEU A 180 2.07 0.19 -9.35
CA LEU A 180 2.05 1.58 -8.90
C LEU A 180 2.76 2.50 -9.91
N ARG A 181 3.96 2.14 -10.37
CA ARG A 181 4.71 2.94 -11.35
C ARG A 181 4.00 3.11 -12.70
N ARG A 182 3.13 2.19 -13.06
CA ARG A 182 2.32 2.25 -14.28
C ARG A 182 1.01 3.01 -14.12
N GLY A 183 0.72 3.54 -12.93
CA GLY A 183 -0.52 4.26 -12.65
C GLY A 183 -1.71 3.34 -12.36
N CYS A 184 -1.48 2.16 -11.81
CA CYS A 184 -2.50 1.18 -11.41
C CYS A 184 -3.46 0.78 -12.55
N PRO A 185 -2.97 0.39 -13.76
CA PRO A 185 -3.85 0.13 -14.91
C PRO A 185 -4.69 -1.14 -14.74
N GLU A 186 -4.19 -2.15 -14.03
CA GLU A 186 -4.91 -3.37 -13.75
C GLU A 186 -5.80 -3.20 -12.51
N SER A 187 -6.88 -3.99 -12.39
CA SER A 187 -7.71 -3.97 -11.19
C SER A 187 -6.95 -4.51 -9.96
N PRO A 188 -7.23 -4.00 -8.75
CA PRO A 188 -6.65 -4.54 -7.51
C PRO A 188 -6.84 -6.05 -7.36
N ARG A 189 -8.02 -6.58 -7.72
CA ARG A 189 -8.28 -8.03 -7.74
C ARG A 189 -7.36 -8.75 -8.73
N GLY A 190 -7.11 -8.16 -9.91
CA GLY A 190 -6.19 -8.73 -10.90
C GLY A 190 -4.77 -8.85 -10.36
N ILE A 191 -4.27 -7.80 -9.69
CA ILE A 191 -2.95 -7.81 -9.05
C ILE A 191 -2.89 -8.80 -7.89
N ALA A 192 -3.91 -8.83 -7.02
CA ALA A 192 -4.01 -9.82 -5.94
C ALA A 192 -3.97 -11.24 -6.50
N THR A 193 -4.68 -11.51 -7.61
CA THR A 193 -4.67 -12.81 -8.29
C THR A 193 -3.29 -13.17 -8.87
N ILE A 194 -2.57 -12.19 -9.43
CA ILE A 194 -1.20 -12.40 -9.92
C ILE A 194 -0.28 -12.79 -8.76
N ILE A 195 -0.32 -12.04 -7.65
CA ILE A 195 0.46 -12.32 -6.45
C ILE A 195 0.14 -13.73 -5.92
N TRP A 196 -1.14 -14.07 -5.84
CA TRP A 196 -1.62 -15.37 -5.33
C TRP A 196 -1.12 -16.52 -6.20
N LYS A 197 -1.33 -16.44 -7.51
CA LYS A 197 -0.90 -17.47 -8.48
C LYS A 197 0.61 -17.61 -8.58
N ALA A 198 1.36 -16.55 -8.36
CA ALA A 198 2.83 -16.61 -8.39
C ALA A 198 3.40 -17.42 -7.22
N LYS A 199 2.71 -17.47 -6.08
CA LYS A 199 3.09 -18.32 -4.93
C LYS A 199 2.83 -19.81 -5.19
N SER A 200 1.73 -20.14 -5.90
CA SER A 200 1.24 -21.51 -6.10
C SER A 200 1.84 -22.20 -7.33
N ARG A 201 2.65 -21.53 -8.14
CA ARG A 201 3.19 -22.08 -9.39
C ARG A 201 4.71 -22.06 -9.41
N SER A 202 5.31 -23.25 -9.58
CA SER A 202 6.71 -23.33 -9.99
C SER A 202 6.87 -22.74 -11.40
N LEU A 203 8.02 -22.09 -11.67
CA LEU A 203 8.34 -21.50 -12.97
C LEU A 203 8.26 -22.52 -14.12
N GLU A 204 8.37 -23.81 -13.83
CA GLU A 204 8.26 -24.92 -14.79
C GLU A 204 6.86 -25.08 -15.39
N GLU A 205 5.80 -24.89 -14.60
CA GLU A 205 4.42 -24.94 -15.11
C GLU A 205 4.06 -23.76 -16.02
N CYS A 206 4.70 -22.62 -15.84
CA CYS A 206 4.53 -21.46 -16.72
C CYS A 206 5.20 -21.65 -18.09
N ALA A 207 6.32 -22.37 -18.14
CA ALA A 207 7.06 -22.66 -19.38
C ALA A 207 6.38 -23.71 -20.26
N GLN A 208 5.70 -24.70 -19.70
CA GLN A 208 5.10 -25.81 -20.44
C GLN A 208 3.88 -25.43 -21.28
N ARG A 209 3.17 -24.36 -20.99
CA ARG A 209 1.99 -23.93 -21.76
C ARG A 209 2.31 -23.21 -23.07
N HIS A 210 3.53 -22.78 -23.29
CA HIS A 210 3.92 -22.09 -24.53
C HIS A 210 4.44 -23.01 -25.63
N VAL A 211 4.61 -24.32 -25.35
CA VAL A 211 5.13 -25.29 -26.31
C VAL A 211 4.02 -26.11 -26.98
N SER A 212 2.76 -25.95 -26.56
CA SER A 212 1.62 -26.75 -27.02
C SER A 212 0.60 -25.96 -27.88
N ASN A 213 1.02 -24.88 -28.54
CA ASN A 213 0.14 -24.16 -29.49
C ASN A 213 0.85 -23.90 -30.81
#